data_27e9eec42350056ffa221c3dcc9d2d7d
#
_entry.id   27e9eec42350056ffa221c3dcc9d2d7d
#
_cell.length_a   1.000
_cell.length_b   1.000
_cell.length_c   1.000
_cell.angle_alpha   90.00
_cell.angle_beta   90.00
_cell.angle_gamma   90.00
#
_symmetry.space_group_name_H-M   'P 1'
#
loop_
_entity.id
_entity.type
_entity.pdbx_description
1 polymer ?
#
loop_
_entity_poly.entity_id
_entity_poly.type
_entity_poly.pdbx_seq_one_letter_code
_entity_poly.pdbx_strand_id
1 'polypeptide(L)'
;MTDQPEYFNFAADVFDRWAGEQPEALALWWVNEGRTRELRFTFAELGELSRRAARVFHESGIRPGDPVMVMLPRVPEWWISMLGLTRLGAVPVPCTPQLTPHDLAYRLEAGHIRAVITDSEGADKLPDFTGIGWQTDSPMPGWLHLGEALLHEGPEYSGPATRADAPGIIYFTSATTGSPKMVLHTQSSYGLGHEVTGKLWLDLGPTDVHWNTADLGWAKAAWSSFFGPWHCGACLFVWDARGKFSAAHMLDVLGSFPITSLCAPPTALRMMVREDLGKRKFPRLRHCVTAGEPLNPSVFHAWKAATGLPVYEGYGQSETVILIGNFKSLGFPVIPGSMGRATPGYEVYLVDDHLNPVPDGEEGEIAVRLGKNQPVGIFKEYWKCQEQTTHHFRGEWYLTGDRATRDEAGYFWFIGRKDDVIKSSGYRIGPFEVESALIAHAAVLDVAVIGKPDEVRGQIVKAFVVLRHGHEPTDETRRGLQDHCKHLVAPYKYPREIEFVAELPKTVSGKTRRFELRRRQAEARHAS
;
A
#
# COMPACT_ATOMS: atom_id res chain seq x y z
N MET A 1 -17.30 -1.09 -18.20
CA MET A 1 -15.86 -1.48 -18.34
C MET A 1 -15.70 -2.11 -19.71
N THR A 2 -14.68 -1.73 -20.46
CA THR A 2 -14.32 -2.32 -21.76
C THR A 2 -14.01 -3.80 -21.57
N ASP A 3 -14.40 -4.64 -22.54
CA ASP A 3 -14.00 -6.05 -22.56
C ASP A 3 -12.49 -6.15 -22.38
N GLN A 4 -12.06 -7.09 -21.52
CA GLN A 4 -10.62 -7.30 -21.32
C GLN A 4 -10.00 -7.79 -22.65
N PRO A 5 -8.89 -7.19 -23.09
CA PRO A 5 -8.22 -7.64 -24.30
C PRO A 5 -7.68 -9.07 -24.10
N GLU A 6 -7.51 -9.82 -25.19
CA GLU A 6 -6.88 -11.14 -25.12
C GLU A 6 -5.39 -11.08 -24.76
N TYR A 7 -4.71 -10.06 -25.24
CA TYR A 7 -3.29 -9.79 -24.99
C TYR A 7 -3.12 -8.40 -24.39
N PHE A 8 -2.26 -8.30 -23.40
CA PHE A 8 -1.95 -7.01 -22.76
C PHE A 8 -0.60 -7.08 -22.06
N ASN A 9 0.22 -6.05 -22.24
CA ASN A 9 1.48 -5.86 -21.55
C ASN A 9 1.64 -4.38 -21.20
N PHE A 10 1.65 -4.04 -19.92
CA PHE A 10 1.70 -2.64 -19.46
C PHE A 10 2.90 -1.86 -20.04
N ALA A 11 4.06 -2.50 -20.16
CA ALA A 11 5.25 -1.83 -20.70
C ALA A 11 5.10 -1.51 -22.18
N ALA A 12 4.48 -2.41 -22.97
CA ALA A 12 4.29 -2.21 -24.40
C ALA A 12 3.06 -1.34 -24.72
N ASP A 13 1.91 -1.59 -24.04
CA ASP A 13 0.63 -0.99 -24.42
C ASP A 13 0.39 0.36 -23.73
N VAL A 14 0.99 0.61 -22.57
CA VAL A 14 0.79 1.84 -21.80
C VAL A 14 2.06 2.69 -21.79
N PHE A 15 3.18 2.12 -21.34
CA PHE A 15 4.41 2.89 -21.18
C PHE A 15 4.99 3.32 -22.54
N ASP A 16 5.09 2.42 -23.53
CA ASP A 16 5.62 2.73 -24.85
C ASP A 16 4.72 3.69 -25.63
N ARG A 17 3.41 3.74 -25.38
CA ARG A 17 2.53 4.77 -25.92
C ARG A 17 3.02 6.16 -25.54
N TRP A 18 3.33 6.40 -24.24
CA TRP A 18 3.87 7.68 -23.80
C TRP A 18 5.27 7.95 -24.37
N ALA A 19 6.11 6.92 -24.48
CA ALA A 19 7.41 7.04 -25.15
C ALA A 19 7.30 7.44 -26.63
N GLY A 20 6.21 7.04 -27.30
CA GLY A 20 5.91 7.46 -28.68
C GLY A 20 5.24 8.83 -28.78
N GLU A 21 4.26 9.12 -27.91
CA GLU A 21 3.49 10.37 -27.95
C GLU A 21 4.26 11.57 -27.35
N GLN A 22 5.04 11.34 -26.29
CA GLN A 22 5.77 12.37 -25.53
C GLN A 22 7.18 11.89 -25.14
N PRO A 23 8.06 11.57 -26.13
CA PRO A 23 9.36 10.94 -25.87
C PRO A 23 10.25 11.72 -24.90
N GLU A 24 10.22 13.05 -24.97
CA GLU A 24 11.05 13.96 -24.16
C GLU A 24 10.43 14.30 -22.80
N ALA A 25 9.18 13.91 -22.53
CA ALA A 25 8.57 14.13 -21.23
C ALA A 25 9.22 13.25 -20.16
N LEU A 26 9.41 13.80 -18.96
CA LEU A 26 10.01 13.07 -17.86
C LEU A 26 9.08 11.95 -17.36
N ALA A 27 9.58 10.73 -17.32
CA ALA A 27 8.93 9.58 -16.72
C ALA A 27 9.37 9.36 -15.27
N LEU A 28 10.65 9.62 -14.96
CA LEU A 28 11.24 9.39 -13.66
C LEU A 28 12.26 10.50 -13.32
N TRP A 29 12.14 11.08 -12.14
CA TRP A 29 13.08 12.05 -11.58
C TRP A 29 13.56 11.56 -10.21
N TRP A 30 14.77 11.04 -10.17
CA TRP A 30 15.39 10.51 -8.97
C TRP A 30 16.37 11.50 -8.35
N VAL A 31 16.38 11.56 -7.02
CA VAL A 31 17.28 12.41 -6.22
C VAL A 31 17.82 11.58 -5.07
N ASN A 32 19.14 11.61 -4.85
CA ASN A 32 19.76 10.92 -3.74
C ASN A 32 19.41 11.57 -2.38
N GLU A 33 19.66 10.86 -1.27
CA GLU A 33 19.32 11.31 0.09
C GLU A 33 19.83 12.72 0.39
N GLY A 34 21.10 13.00 0.08
CA GLY A 34 21.74 14.30 0.32
C GLY A 34 21.34 15.40 -0.66
N ARG A 35 20.52 15.12 -1.66
CA ARG A 35 20.07 16.07 -2.71
C ARG A 35 21.24 16.69 -3.49
N THR A 36 22.34 15.97 -3.61
CA THR A 36 23.57 16.39 -4.31
C THR A 36 23.69 15.79 -5.70
N ARG A 37 22.88 14.77 -6.01
CA ARG A 37 22.85 14.07 -7.29
C ARG A 37 21.40 13.84 -7.71
N GLU A 38 21.12 14.15 -8.95
CA GLU A 38 19.81 13.91 -9.61
C GLU A 38 20.02 13.10 -10.87
N LEU A 39 19.07 12.22 -11.15
CA LEU A 39 18.95 11.53 -12.43
C LEU A 39 17.53 11.76 -12.97
N ARG A 40 17.43 12.08 -14.24
CA ARG A 40 16.15 12.31 -14.91
C ARG A 40 16.10 11.43 -16.13
N PHE A 41 15.00 10.70 -16.26
CA PHE A 41 14.76 9.82 -17.41
C PHE A 41 13.48 10.25 -18.09
N THR A 42 13.56 10.47 -19.39
CA THR A 42 12.40 10.66 -20.24
C THR A 42 11.67 9.34 -20.46
N PHE A 43 10.45 9.38 -20.99
CA PHE A 43 9.73 8.17 -21.39
C PHE A 43 10.50 7.38 -22.44
N ALA A 44 11.13 8.05 -23.40
CA ALA A 44 11.95 7.40 -24.43
C ALA A 44 13.16 6.68 -23.82
N GLU A 45 13.93 7.35 -22.95
CA GLU A 45 15.13 6.79 -22.31
C GLU A 45 14.79 5.60 -21.41
N LEU A 46 13.77 5.75 -20.55
CA LEU A 46 13.37 4.68 -19.63
C LEU A 46 12.73 3.50 -20.40
N GLY A 47 12.01 3.77 -21.48
CA GLY A 47 11.50 2.76 -22.43
C GLY A 47 12.63 1.94 -23.03
N GLU A 48 13.68 2.61 -23.52
CA GLU A 48 14.87 1.95 -24.08
C GLU A 48 15.59 1.09 -23.02
N LEU A 49 15.84 1.64 -21.83
CA LEU A 49 16.44 0.87 -20.73
C LEU A 49 15.62 -0.36 -20.36
N SER A 50 14.28 -0.26 -20.40
CA SER A 50 13.40 -1.39 -20.12
C SER A 50 13.46 -2.47 -21.20
N ARG A 51 13.64 -2.12 -22.48
CA ARG A 51 13.84 -3.06 -23.58
C ARG A 51 15.16 -3.80 -23.42
N ARG A 52 16.24 -3.08 -23.09
CA ARG A 52 17.54 -3.69 -22.79
C ARG A 52 17.45 -4.61 -21.57
N ALA A 53 16.75 -4.19 -20.49
CA ALA A 53 16.53 -5.02 -19.31
C ALA A 53 15.78 -6.32 -19.67
N ALA A 54 14.70 -6.25 -20.46
CA ALA A 54 13.98 -7.45 -20.91
C ALA A 54 14.89 -8.43 -21.68
N ARG A 55 15.76 -7.91 -22.55
CA ARG A 55 16.74 -8.70 -23.30
C ARG A 55 17.73 -9.41 -22.35
N VAL A 56 18.42 -8.66 -21.48
CA VAL A 56 19.45 -9.25 -20.63
C VAL A 56 18.88 -10.23 -19.61
N PHE A 57 17.66 -9.98 -19.13
CA PHE A 57 16.96 -10.94 -18.28
C PHE A 57 16.62 -12.23 -19.04
N HIS A 58 16.14 -12.13 -20.28
CA HIS A 58 15.90 -13.29 -21.11
C HIS A 58 17.18 -14.08 -21.42
N GLU A 59 18.27 -13.40 -21.79
CA GLU A 59 19.59 -13.99 -22.05
C GLU A 59 20.15 -14.72 -20.83
N SER A 60 19.90 -14.21 -19.61
CA SER A 60 20.30 -14.87 -18.36
C SER A 60 19.49 -16.12 -18.02
N GLY A 61 18.42 -16.41 -18.76
CA GLY A 61 17.60 -17.61 -18.56
C GLY A 61 16.27 -17.36 -17.85
N ILE A 62 15.88 -16.08 -17.58
CA ILE A 62 14.54 -15.75 -17.11
C ILE A 62 13.55 -15.89 -18.27
N ARG A 63 12.36 -16.44 -18.01
CA ARG A 63 11.33 -16.71 -19.02
C ARG A 63 10.00 -16.07 -18.65
N PRO A 64 9.08 -15.86 -19.61
CA PRO A 64 7.70 -15.47 -19.31
C PRO A 64 7.08 -16.39 -18.26
N GLY A 65 6.43 -15.79 -17.25
CA GLY A 65 5.82 -16.52 -16.13
C GLY A 65 6.76 -16.84 -14.96
N ASP A 66 8.07 -16.65 -15.08
CA ASP A 66 9.00 -16.87 -13.97
C ASP A 66 8.83 -15.80 -12.88
N PRO A 67 8.66 -16.20 -11.60
CA PRO A 67 8.67 -15.25 -10.49
C PRO A 67 10.09 -14.72 -10.24
N VAL A 68 10.23 -13.39 -10.24
CA VAL A 68 11.50 -12.69 -10.03
C VAL A 68 11.36 -11.70 -8.87
N MET A 69 12.09 -11.93 -7.79
CA MET A 69 12.12 -11.03 -6.65
C MET A 69 12.88 -9.75 -7.01
N VAL A 70 12.25 -8.59 -6.76
CA VAL A 70 12.88 -7.27 -6.91
C VAL A 70 12.96 -6.63 -5.52
N MET A 71 14.14 -6.70 -4.91
CA MET A 71 14.41 -6.22 -3.55
C MET A 71 15.46 -5.11 -3.60
N LEU A 72 15.04 -3.94 -4.01
CA LEU A 72 15.88 -2.77 -4.17
C LEU A 72 15.38 -1.59 -3.35
N PRO A 73 16.28 -0.72 -2.86
CA PRO A 73 15.90 0.58 -2.33
C PRO A 73 15.29 1.47 -3.44
N ARG A 74 15.06 2.75 -3.14
CA ARG A 74 14.48 3.70 -4.11
C ARG A 74 15.53 4.18 -5.11
N VAL A 75 16.05 3.25 -5.94
CA VAL A 75 17.02 3.52 -7.01
C VAL A 75 16.37 3.32 -8.39
N PRO A 76 16.83 4.00 -9.45
CA PRO A 76 16.25 3.90 -10.79
C PRO A 76 16.16 2.48 -11.33
N GLU A 77 17.08 1.62 -10.93
CA GLU A 77 17.17 0.21 -11.32
C GLU A 77 15.93 -0.60 -10.90
N TRP A 78 15.22 -0.15 -9.84
CA TRP A 78 13.94 -0.77 -9.47
C TRP A 78 12.90 -0.61 -10.59
N TRP A 79 12.73 0.60 -11.14
CA TRP A 79 11.77 0.90 -12.21
C TRP A 79 12.18 0.27 -13.54
N ILE A 80 13.47 0.31 -13.85
CA ILE A 80 14.03 -0.35 -15.05
C ILE A 80 13.77 -1.85 -14.98
N SER A 81 14.03 -2.49 -13.83
CA SER A 81 13.78 -3.92 -13.62
C SER A 81 12.32 -4.27 -13.70
N MET A 82 11.45 -3.51 -13.03
CA MET A 82 10.00 -3.74 -13.06
C MET A 82 9.43 -3.66 -14.48
N LEU A 83 9.80 -2.62 -15.26
CA LEU A 83 9.38 -2.49 -16.65
C LEU A 83 9.97 -3.61 -17.52
N GLY A 84 11.26 -3.93 -17.36
CA GLY A 84 11.93 -4.99 -18.13
C GLY A 84 11.31 -6.35 -17.90
N LEU A 85 11.03 -6.71 -16.64
CA LEU A 85 10.36 -7.98 -16.29
C LEU A 85 8.92 -8.01 -16.82
N THR A 86 8.17 -6.91 -16.67
CA THR A 86 6.81 -6.81 -17.22
C THR A 86 6.82 -6.99 -18.75
N ARG A 87 7.76 -6.34 -19.45
CA ARG A 87 7.94 -6.46 -20.91
C ARG A 87 8.26 -7.89 -21.33
N LEU A 88 9.13 -8.56 -20.58
CA LEU A 88 9.46 -9.97 -20.80
C LEU A 88 8.24 -10.89 -20.56
N GLY A 89 7.25 -10.47 -19.81
CA GLY A 89 6.15 -11.31 -19.33
C GLY A 89 6.54 -12.19 -18.14
N ALA A 90 7.68 -11.91 -17.47
CA ALA A 90 8.03 -12.48 -16.18
C ALA A 90 7.13 -11.89 -15.08
N VAL A 91 7.17 -12.47 -13.89
CA VAL A 91 6.30 -12.08 -12.78
C VAL A 91 7.13 -11.35 -11.71
N PRO A 92 7.17 -10.00 -11.70
CA PRO A 92 7.84 -9.28 -10.63
C PRO A 92 7.24 -9.62 -9.26
N VAL A 93 8.11 -9.77 -8.26
CA VAL A 93 7.76 -9.99 -6.86
C VAL A 93 8.46 -8.93 -6.02
N PRO A 94 7.91 -7.69 -5.95
CA PRO A 94 8.54 -6.61 -5.21
C PRO A 94 8.61 -6.92 -3.72
N CYS A 95 9.80 -6.70 -3.14
CA CYS A 95 10.08 -6.92 -1.73
C CYS A 95 10.81 -5.71 -1.13
N THR A 96 10.56 -5.45 0.15
CA THR A 96 11.30 -4.40 0.86
C THR A 96 12.70 -4.88 1.23
N PRO A 97 13.74 -4.03 1.12
CA PRO A 97 15.10 -4.35 1.58
C PRO A 97 15.21 -4.61 3.09
N GLN A 98 14.17 -4.27 3.86
CA GLN A 98 14.13 -4.46 5.32
C GLN A 98 13.86 -5.91 5.76
N LEU A 99 13.63 -6.84 4.81
CA LEU A 99 13.43 -8.25 5.12
C LEU A 99 14.67 -8.87 5.75
N THR A 100 14.43 -9.74 6.73
CA THR A 100 15.48 -10.54 7.35
C THR A 100 15.80 -11.78 6.49
N PRO A 101 16.98 -12.42 6.67
CA PRO A 101 17.26 -13.69 5.98
C PRO A 101 16.18 -14.76 6.19
N HIS A 102 15.59 -14.84 7.39
CA HIS A 102 14.47 -15.75 7.67
C HIS A 102 13.22 -15.44 6.84
N ASP A 103 12.86 -14.15 6.72
CA ASP A 103 11.73 -13.72 5.89
C ASP A 103 11.96 -14.03 4.41
N LEU A 104 13.22 -13.88 3.96
CA LEU A 104 13.61 -14.15 2.57
C LEU A 104 13.56 -15.63 2.24
N ALA A 105 14.08 -16.50 3.13
CA ALA A 105 14.04 -17.96 2.92
C ALA A 105 12.60 -18.45 2.65
N TYR A 106 11.63 -18.02 3.47
CA TYR A 106 10.23 -18.34 3.26
C TYR A 106 9.71 -17.85 1.89
N ARG A 107 10.04 -16.61 1.50
CA ARG A 107 9.54 -16.04 0.23
C ARG A 107 10.15 -16.68 -1.00
N LEU A 108 11.43 -17.03 -0.93
CA LEU A 108 12.13 -17.75 -2.02
C LEU A 108 11.47 -19.10 -2.28
N GLU A 109 11.22 -19.85 -1.20
CA GLU A 109 10.63 -21.19 -1.27
C GLU A 109 9.16 -21.12 -1.70
N ALA A 110 8.32 -20.39 -0.95
CA ALA A 110 6.88 -20.30 -1.19
C ALA A 110 6.55 -19.67 -2.55
N GLY A 111 7.33 -18.65 -2.96
CA GLY A 111 7.19 -17.95 -4.24
C GLY A 111 7.76 -18.73 -5.42
N HIS A 112 8.53 -19.81 -5.19
CA HIS A 112 9.32 -20.50 -6.24
C HIS A 112 10.16 -19.50 -7.05
N ILE A 113 10.84 -18.60 -6.35
CA ILE A 113 11.58 -17.49 -6.95
C ILE A 113 12.70 -18.03 -7.84
N ARG A 114 12.64 -17.69 -9.14
CA ARG A 114 13.61 -18.11 -10.15
C ARG A 114 14.85 -17.23 -10.16
N ALA A 115 14.67 -15.93 -9.95
CA ALA A 115 15.74 -14.95 -9.96
C ALA A 115 15.52 -13.88 -8.89
N VAL A 116 16.60 -13.23 -8.46
CA VAL A 116 16.58 -12.10 -7.52
C VAL A 116 17.35 -10.94 -8.13
N ILE A 117 16.76 -9.74 -8.06
CA ILE A 117 17.39 -8.46 -8.43
C ILE A 117 17.50 -7.63 -7.15
N THR A 118 18.73 -7.32 -6.73
CA THR A 118 18.98 -6.62 -5.47
C THR A 118 20.27 -5.78 -5.53
N ASP A 119 20.61 -5.09 -4.44
CA ASP A 119 21.91 -4.48 -4.22
C ASP A 119 22.84 -5.43 -3.43
N SER A 120 24.06 -5.00 -3.13
CA SER A 120 25.04 -5.77 -2.35
C SER A 120 24.52 -6.12 -0.95
N GLU A 121 23.85 -5.17 -0.26
CA GLU A 121 23.27 -5.41 1.07
C GLU A 121 22.20 -6.52 1.03
N GLY A 122 21.38 -6.52 -0.01
CA GLY A 122 20.37 -7.55 -0.19
C GLY A 122 20.96 -8.91 -0.59
N ALA A 123 22.01 -8.93 -1.40
CA ALA A 123 22.72 -10.16 -1.79
C ALA A 123 23.39 -10.82 -0.59
N ASP A 124 23.98 -10.06 0.32
CA ASP A 124 24.57 -10.55 1.58
C ASP A 124 23.56 -11.27 2.49
N LYS A 125 22.27 -10.97 2.36
CA LYS A 125 21.19 -11.66 3.08
C LYS A 125 20.81 -13.01 2.46
N LEU A 126 21.39 -13.36 1.30
CA LEU A 126 21.06 -14.51 0.46
C LEU A 126 22.28 -15.38 0.12
N PRO A 127 23.11 -15.79 1.10
CA PRO A 127 24.38 -16.49 0.83
C PRO A 127 24.21 -17.83 0.12
N ASP A 128 23.07 -18.49 0.33
CA ASP A 128 22.79 -19.84 -0.22
C ASP A 128 21.86 -19.79 -1.45
N PHE A 129 21.64 -18.60 -2.05
CA PHE A 129 20.77 -18.50 -3.22
C PHE A 129 21.44 -19.09 -4.46
N THR A 130 20.84 -20.12 -5.03
CA THR A 130 21.37 -20.85 -6.20
C THR A 130 20.68 -20.50 -7.52
N GLY A 131 19.73 -19.57 -7.50
CA GLY A 131 19.05 -19.06 -8.70
C GLY A 131 19.86 -18.01 -9.46
N ILE A 132 19.20 -17.32 -10.39
CA ILE A 132 19.82 -16.24 -11.16
C ILE A 132 19.86 -14.98 -10.29
N GLY A 133 21.06 -14.54 -9.90
CA GLY A 133 21.27 -13.30 -9.12
C GLY A 133 21.66 -12.14 -10.00
N TRP A 134 20.94 -11.01 -9.90
CA TRP A 134 21.26 -9.72 -10.49
C TRP A 134 21.53 -8.69 -9.40
N GLN A 135 22.58 -7.94 -9.52
CA GLN A 135 23.04 -6.96 -8.57
C GLN A 135 23.24 -5.60 -9.26
N THR A 136 22.95 -4.49 -8.55
CA THR A 136 22.83 -3.16 -9.16
C THR A 136 23.92 -2.17 -8.80
N ASP A 137 24.70 -2.40 -7.73
CA ASP A 137 25.67 -1.41 -7.22
C ASP A 137 27.14 -1.82 -7.40
N SER A 138 27.61 -2.90 -6.79
CA SER A 138 29.02 -3.31 -6.85
C SER A 138 29.13 -4.75 -7.35
N PRO A 139 30.02 -5.09 -8.32
CA PRO A 139 30.20 -6.45 -8.80
C PRO A 139 30.45 -7.44 -7.66
N MET A 140 29.73 -8.57 -7.66
CA MET A 140 29.83 -9.61 -6.64
C MET A 140 30.02 -10.98 -7.30
N PRO A 141 30.93 -11.83 -6.81
CA PRO A 141 31.12 -13.17 -7.39
C PRO A 141 29.83 -14.00 -7.43
N GLY A 142 29.53 -14.58 -8.57
CA GLY A 142 28.33 -15.40 -8.78
C GLY A 142 27.04 -14.62 -9.08
N TRP A 143 27.09 -13.29 -9.07
CA TRP A 143 25.98 -12.41 -9.44
C TRP A 143 26.27 -11.67 -10.74
N LEU A 144 25.24 -11.48 -11.56
CA LEU A 144 25.30 -10.67 -12.78
C LEU A 144 25.16 -9.19 -12.39
N HIS A 145 25.84 -8.29 -13.09
CA HIS A 145 25.76 -6.86 -12.82
C HIS A 145 24.83 -6.16 -13.80
N LEU A 146 23.70 -5.61 -13.31
CA LEU A 146 22.66 -5.04 -14.17
C LEU A 146 23.16 -3.82 -14.94
N GLY A 147 23.85 -2.89 -14.27
CA GLY A 147 24.35 -1.68 -14.91
C GLY A 147 25.30 -1.97 -16.07
N GLU A 148 26.23 -2.93 -15.91
CA GLU A 148 27.13 -3.34 -16.98
C GLU A 148 26.37 -4.02 -18.13
N ALA A 149 25.45 -4.93 -17.81
CA ALA A 149 24.67 -5.63 -18.82
C ALA A 149 23.81 -4.69 -19.69
N LEU A 150 23.28 -3.62 -19.09
CA LEU A 150 22.47 -2.61 -19.82
C LEU A 150 23.30 -1.76 -20.79
N LEU A 151 24.64 -1.69 -20.63
CA LEU A 151 25.53 -1.00 -21.56
C LEU A 151 25.77 -1.79 -22.85
N HIS A 152 25.61 -3.12 -22.82
CA HIS A 152 25.81 -3.94 -23.99
C HIS A 152 24.66 -3.75 -24.99
N GLU A 153 25.03 -3.52 -26.25
CA GLU A 153 24.08 -3.48 -27.36
C GLU A 153 23.71 -4.91 -27.78
N GLY A 154 22.52 -5.06 -28.31
CA GLY A 154 22.02 -6.34 -28.83
C GLY A 154 20.61 -6.21 -29.37
N PRO A 155 20.09 -7.24 -30.05
CA PRO A 155 18.73 -7.22 -30.59
C PRO A 155 17.73 -7.08 -29.44
N GLU A 156 16.66 -6.30 -29.66
CA GLU A 156 15.56 -6.20 -28.70
C GLU A 156 14.94 -7.60 -28.45
N TYR A 157 14.46 -7.80 -27.22
CA TYR A 157 13.67 -8.98 -26.93
C TYR A 157 12.37 -8.96 -27.74
N SER A 158 12.20 -10.01 -28.55
CA SER A 158 11.00 -10.23 -29.35
C SER A 158 10.38 -11.57 -28.98
N GLY A 159 9.63 -11.58 -27.90
CA GLY A 159 8.90 -12.75 -27.43
C GLY A 159 7.45 -12.78 -27.93
N PRO A 160 6.71 -13.84 -27.58
CA PRO A 160 5.28 -13.93 -27.89
C PRO A 160 4.50 -12.82 -27.17
N ALA A 161 3.37 -12.42 -27.76
CA ALA A 161 2.47 -11.46 -27.14
C ALA A 161 2.01 -12.00 -25.75
N THR A 162 2.04 -11.15 -24.74
CA THR A 162 1.68 -11.52 -23.37
C THR A 162 0.15 -11.61 -23.25
N ARG A 163 -0.36 -12.75 -22.82
CA ARG A 163 -1.79 -12.91 -22.58
C ARG A 163 -2.23 -12.04 -21.39
N ALA A 164 -3.38 -11.39 -21.51
CA ALA A 164 -3.91 -10.52 -20.49
C ALA A 164 -4.24 -11.25 -19.16
N ASP A 165 -4.58 -12.53 -19.23
CA ASP A 165 -4.88 -13.40 -18.09
C ASP A 165 -3.65 -14.14 -17.51
N ALA A 166 -2.46 -13.94 -18.11
CA ALA A 166 -1.21 -14.49 -17.59
C ALA A 166 -0.81 -13.84 -16.25
N PRO A 167 -0.04 -14.53 -15.40
CA PRO A 167 0.54 -13.94 -14.20
C PRO A 167 1.28 -12.64 -14.51
N GLY A 168 1.00 -11.57 -13.75
CA GLY A 168 1.55 -10.24 -13.99
C GLY A 168 2.46 -9.73 -12.87
N ILE A 169 2.01 -9.86 -11.61
CA ILE A 169 2.77 -9.42 -10.44
C ILE A 169 2.29 -10.16 -9.20
N ILE A 170 3.19 -10.42 -8.25
CA ILE A 170 2.88 -11.00 -6.95
C ILE A 170 3.31 -10.05 -5.84
N TYR A 171 2.40 -9.79 -4.87
CA TYR A 171 2.73 -9.11 -3.63
C TYR A 171 2.54 -10.02 -2.43
N PHE A 172 3.53 -10.04 -1.55
CA PHE A 172 3.37 -10.64 -0.22
C PHE A 172 2.60 -9.68 0.69
N THR A 173 1.52 -10.15 1.31
CA THR A 173 0.79 -9.37 2.31
C THR A 173 1.27 -9.71 3.71
N SER A 174 1.15 -8.77 4.64
CA SER A 174 1.31 -9.06 6.05
C SER A 174 0.14 -9.91 6.52
N ALA A 175 0.38 -11.19 6.82
CA ALA A 175 -0.65 -12.02 7.44
C ALA A 175 -1.00 -11.49 8.84
N THR A 176 -2.28 -11.41 9.14
CA THR A 176 -2.77 -11.19 10.50
C THR A 176 -2.67 -12.47 11.35
N THR A 177 -2.62 -13.62 10.68
CA THR A 177 -2.52 -14.95 11.30
C THR A 177 -1.68 -15.86 10.40
N GLY A 178 -0.42 -16.17 10.80
CA GLY A 178 0.43 -17.11 10.06
C GLY A 178 1.40 -16.48 9.06
N SER A 179 1.79 -17.25 8.03
CA SER A 179 2.74 -16.83 7.00
C SER A 179 2.14 -15.81 6.02
N PRO A 180 2.96 -14.90 5.44
CA PRO A 180 2.50 -13.95 4.43
C PRO A 180 1.80 -14.63 3.25
N LYS A 181 0.65 -14.08 2.82
CA LYS A 181 -0.07 -14.54 1.63
C LYS A 181 0.54 -13.91 0.38
N MET A 182 0.53 -14.64 -0.72
CA MET A 182 1.00 -14.16 -2.03
C MET A 182 -0.19 -13.83 -2.92
N VAL A 183 -0.42 -12.55 -3.14
CA VAL A 183 -1.51 -12.03 -3.99
C VAL A 183 -1.03 -11.96 -5.43
N LEU A 184 -1.61 -12.77 -6.29
CA LEU A 184 -1.31 -12.78 -7.72
C LEU A 184 -2.30 -11.91 -8.49
N HIS A 185 -1.80 -10.92 -9.20
CA HIS A 185 -2.52 -10.21 -10.24
C HIS A 185 -2.12 -10.68 -11.64
N THR A 186 -3.08 -10.68 -12.56
CA THR A 186 -2.79 -10.91 -13.98
C THR A 186 -2.16 -9.67 -14.61
N GLN A 187 -1.64 -9.81 -15.83
CA GLN A 187 -1.13 -8.69 -16.60
C GLN A 187 -2.16 -7.58 -16.75
N SER A 188 -3.41 -7.92 -17.07
CA SER A 188 -4.50 -6.94 -17.22
C SER A 188 -5.05 -6.45 -15.88
N SER A 189 -5.10 -7.26 -14.82
CA SER A 189 -5.82 -6.88 -13.60
C SER A 189 -5.20 -5.62 -12.95
N TYR A 190 -3.91 -5.59 -12.67
CA TYR A 190 -3.24 -4.37 -12.21
C TYR A 190 -2.89 -3.43 -13.36
N GLY A 191 -2.42 -4.00 -14.49
CA GLY A 191 -2.00 -3.20 -15.63
C GLY A 191 -3.09 -2.26 -16.15
N LEU A 192 -4.35 -2.69 -16.26
CA LEU A 192 -5.47 -1.85 -16.65
C LEU A 192 -6.19 -1.24 -15.44
N GLY A 193 -6.33 -2.02 -14.36
CA GLY A 193 -7.12 -1.60 -13.19
C GLY A 193 -6.60 -0.31 -12.53
N HIS A 194 -5.32 -0.03 -12.61
CA HIS A 194 -4.75 1.20 -12.05
C HIS A 194 -4.93 2.45 -12.92
N GLU A 195 -5.55 2.36 -14.08
CA GLU A 195 -5.96 3.54 -14.85
C GLU A 195 -6.91 4.41 -14.02
N VAL A 196 -7.91 3.80 -13.37
CA VAL A 196 -8.84 4.52 -12.51
C VAL A 196 -8.16 5.11 -11.27
N THR A 197 -7.18 4.39 -10.73
CA THR A 197 -6.36 4.89 -9.62
C THR A 197 -5.60 6.16 -10.01
N GLY A 198 -4.92 6.14 -11.14
CA GLY A 198 -4.15 7.29 -11.65
C GLY A 198 -5.04 8.48 -11.98
N LYS A 199 -6.08 8.26 -12.78
CA LYS A 199 -6.95 9.32 -13.30
C LYS A 199 -7.87 9.93 -12.24
N LEU A 200 -8.49 9.13 -11.39
CA LEU A 200 -9.51 9.62 -10.46
C LEU A 200 -8.97 9.91 -9.06
N TRP A 201 -8.21 8.97 -8.47
CA TRP A 201 -7.78 9.12 -7.09
C TRP A 201 -6.47 9.93 -6.96
N LEU A 202 -5.45 9.60 -7.75
CA LEU A 202 -4.22 10.39 -7.79
C LEU A 202 -4.42 11.72 -8.53
N ASP A 203 -5.49 11.86 -9.33
CA ASP A 203 -5.86 13.06 -10.10
C ASP A 203 -4.68 13.56 -10.96
N LEU A 204 -4.04 12.64 -11.69
CA LEU A 204 -2.81 12.92 -12.44
C LEU A 204 -3.05 13.16 -13.93
N GLY A 205 -2.15 13.92 -14.52
CA GLY A 205 -2.00 14.14 -15.94
C GLY A 205 -0.52 14.30 -16.35
N PRO A 206 -0.23 14.49 -17.65
CA PRO A 206 1.15 14.48 -18.17
C PRO A 206 2.05 15.61 -17.65
N THR A 207 1.48 16.66 -17.05
CA THR A 207 2.25 17.79 -16.49
C THR A 207 2.54 17.63 -15.00
N ASP A 208 2.09 16.54 -14.39
CA ASP A 208 2.25 16.32 -12.97
C ASP A 208 3.58 15.68 -12.62
N VAL A 209 4.10 16.08 -11.46
CA VAL A 209 5.23 15.46 -10.78
C VAL A 209 4.67 14.81 -9.50
N HIS A 210 4.56 13.50 -9.50
CA HIS A 210 3.95 12.73 -8.43
C HIS A 210 4.99 12.10 -7.51
N TRP A 211 4.83 12.26 -6.22
CA TRP A 211 5.69 11.65 -5.21
C TRP A 211 4.90 10.69 -4.31
N ASN A 212 5.26 9.40 -4.36
CA ASN A 212 4.82 8.42 -3.38
C ASN A 212 5.92 8.15 -2.35
N THR A 213 5.56 8.23 -1.07
CA THR A 213 6.50 8.04 0.05
C THR A 213 6.47 6.63 0.64
N ALA A 214 5.58 5.76 0.17
CA ALA A 214 5.50 4.37 0.62
C ALA A 214 6.70 3.55 0.12
N ASP A 215 7.02 2.48 0.85
CA ASP A 215 8.06 1.52 0.45
C ASP A 215 7.66 0.75 -0.81
N LEU A 216 8.65 0.47 -1.67
CA LEU A 216 8.45 -0.15 -2.98
C LEU A 216 8.09 -1.65 -2.92
N GLY A 217 8.34 -2.32 -1.80
CA GLY A 217 7.97 -3.71 -1.58
C GLY A 217 6.48 -3.94 -1.26
N TRP A 218 5.65 -2.89 -1.21
CA TRP A 218 4.23 -2.99 -0.90
C TRP A 218 3.35 -2.66 -2.11
N ALA A 219 2.16 -3.26 -2.17
CA ALA A 219 1.21 -3.05 -3.27
C ALA A 219 0.87 -1.57 -3.54
N LYS A 220 0.94 -0.69 -2.51
CA LYS A 220 0.78 0.77 -2.71
C LYS A 220 1.78 1.35 -3.71
N ALA A 221 2.98 0.75 -3.86
CA ALA A 221 3.93 1.17 -4.89
C ALA A 221 3.40 0.89 -6.30
N ALA A 222 2.72 -0.24 -6.53
CA ALA A 222 2.05 -0.49 -7.80
C ALA A 222 1.03 0.60 -8.11
N TRP A 223 0.26 1.04 -7.12
CA TRP A 223 -0.79 2.05 -7.28
C TRP A 223 -0.24 3.43 -7.63
N SER A 224 0.82 3.86 -6.93
CA SER A 224 1.27 5.26 -6.93
C SER A 224 2.76 5.46 -7.22
N SER A 225 3.50 4.40 -7.55
CA SER A 225 4.90 4.51 -8.02
C SER A 225 5.16 3.71 -9.29
N PHE A 226 4.12 3.18 -9.95
CA PHE A 226 4.30 2.39 -11.17
C PHE A 226 3.10 2.54 -12.10
N PHE A 227 2.03 1.75 -11.93
CA PHE A 227 0.92 1.68 -12.87
C PHE A 227 0.11 2.99 -12.95
N GLY A 228 -0.38 3.51 -11.81
CA GLY A 228 -1.28 4.66 -11.78
C GLY A 228 -0.68 5.92 -12.43
N PRO A 229 0.49 6.39 -12.01
CA PRO A 229 1.11 7.57 -12.59
C PRO A 229 1.43 7.45 -14.08
N TRP A 230 1.94 6.31 -14.53
CA TRP A 230 2.29 6.12 -15.92
C TRP A 230 1.09 5.86 -16.85
N HIS A 231 -0.06 5.43 -16.31
CA HIS A 231 -1.30 5.51 -17.08
C HIS A 231 -1.63 6.95 -17.49
N CYS A 232 -1.24 7.92 -16.67
CA CYS A 232 -1.53 9.35 -16.85
C CYS A 232 -0.38 10.13 -17.51
N GLY A 233 0.74 9.48 -17.85
CA GLY A 233 1.92 10.14 -18.40
C GLY A 233 2.64 11.06 -17.41
N ALA A 234 2.39 10.91 -16.11
CA ALA A 234 2.97 11.74 -15.06
C ALA A 234 4.42 11.35 -14.76
N CYS A 235 5.25 12.35 -14.40
CA CYS A 235 6.58 12.12 -13.89
C CYS A 235 6.54 11.56 -12.46
N LEU A 236 7.23 10.47 -12.20
CA LEU A 236 7.50 9.98 -10.86
C LEU A 236 8.68 10.72 -10.25
N PHE A 237 8.45 11.43 -9.15
CA PHE A 237 9.52 11.94 -8.32
C PHE A 237 9.92 10.91 -7.28
N VAL A 238 11.21 10.69 -7.11
CA VAL A 238 11.79 9.71 -6.19
C VAL A 238 12.90 10.35 -5.38
N TRP A 239 12.72 10.39 -4.08
CA TRP A 239 13.80 10.73 -3.16
C TRP A 239 14.30 9.44 -2.50
N ASP A 240 15.58 9.10 -2.73
CA ASP A 240 16.24 7.92 -2.16
C ASP A 240 16.61 8.16 -0.70
N ALA A 241 15.58 8.30 0.14
CA ALA A 241 15.74 8.41 1.57
C ALA A 241 16.28 7.10 2.16
N ARG A 242 17.39 7.18 2.85
CA ARG A 242 18.01 6.07 3.59
C ARG A 242 17.78 6.25 5.09
N GLY A 243 17.88 5.19 5.84
CA GLY A 243 17.79 5.24 7.30
C GLY A 243 16.37 5.51 7.84
N LYS A 244 16.30 6.21 9.00
CA LYS A 244 15.04 6.42 9.71
C LYS A 244 14.18 7.51 9.06
N PHE A 245 12.86 7.31 9.08
CA PHE A 245 11.90 8.31 8.61
C PHE A 245 12.06 9.65 9.35
N SER A 246 12.12 10.74 8.59
CA SER A 246 12.16 12.11 9.11
C SER A 246 11.07 12.95 8.43
N ALA A 247 10.05 13.34 9.19
CA ALA A 247 8.98 14.21 8.71
C ALA A 247 9.50 15.57 8.26
N ALA A 248 10.45 16.15 9.00
CA ALA A 248 11.06 17.43 8.66
C ALA A 248 11.76 17.38 7.30
N HIS A 249 12.61 16.37 7.05
CA HIS A 249 13.28 16.20 5.76
C HIS A 249 12.30 15.97 4.61
N MET A 250 11.23 15.19 4.84
CA MET A 250 10.20 15.00 3.82
C MET A 250 9.51 16.29 3.44
N LEU A 251 9.19 17.14 4.41
CA LEU A 251 8.60 18.45 4.18
C LEU A 251 9.58 19.40 3.48
N ASP A 252 10.87 19.31 3.76
CA ASP A 252 11.91 20.08 3.07
C ASP A 252 12.01 19.66 1.59
N VAL A 253 11.96 18.36 1.30
CA VAL A 253 11.93 17.83 -0.08
C VAL A 253 10.66 18.30 -0.79
N LEU A 254 9.49 18.18 -0.17
CA LEU A 254 8.22 18.60 -0.73
C LEU A 254 8.18 20.10 -1.08
N GLY A 255 8.87 20.93 -0.30
CA GLY A 255 8.98 22.37 -0.56
C GLY A 255 10.08 22.75 -1.57
N SER A 256 11.09 21.89 -1.76
CA SER A 256 12.26 22.18 -2.60
C SER A 256 12.09 21.75 -4.06
N PHE A 257 11.21 20.78 -4.33
CA PHE A 257 10.99 20.22 -5.67
C PHE A 257 9.59 20.57 -6.18
N PRO A 258 9.35 20.60 -7.49
CA PRO A 258 8.08 21.00 -8.08
C PRO A 258 7.02 19.90 -8.02
N ILE A 259 6.89 19.24 -6.88
CA ILE A 259 5.95 18.15 -6.64
C ILE A 259 4.53 18.71 -6.66
N THR A 260 3.69 18.16 -7.55
CA THR A 260 2.30 18.58 -7.72
C THR A 260 1.30 17.68 -6.99
N SER A 261 1.67 16.42 -6.79
CA SER A 261 0.82 15.42 -6.13
C SER A 261 1.65 14.58 -5.15
N LEU A 262 1.12 14.40 -3.94
CA LEU A 262 1.75 13.63 -2.86
C LEU A 262 0.85 12.45 -2.47
N CYS A 263 1.41 11.24 -2.48
CA CYS A 263 0.83 10.06 -1.84
C CYS A 263 1.65 9.69 -0.60
N ALA A 264 1.06 9.82 0.57
CA ALA A 264 1.72 9.49 1.82
C ALA A 264 0.84 8.60 2.71
N PRO A 265 1.41 7.62 3.45
CA PRO A 265 0.62 6.85 4.41
C PRO A 265 0.11 7.74 5.54
N PRO A 266 -1.03 7.41 6.19
CA PRO A 266 -1.56 8.17 7.31
C PRO A 266 -0.57 8.36 8.44
N THR A 267 0.27 7.36 8.71
CA THR A 267 1.35 7.45 9.70
C THR A 267 2.35 8.55 9.36
N ALA A 268 2.77 8.69 8.09
CA ALA A 268 3.67 9.76 7.67
C ALA A 268 3.01 11.14 7.78
N LEU A 269 1.75 11.28 7.32
CA LEU A 269 0.99 12.52 7.47
C LEU A 269 0.84 12.93 8.93
N ARG A 270 0.57 11.97 9.83
CA ARG A 270 0.50 12.20 11.29
C ARG A 270 1.80 12.76 11.87
N MET A 271 2.95 12.31 11.36
CA MET A 271 4.24 12.85 11.76
C MET A 271 4.49 14.23 11.14
N MET A 272 4.15 14.42 9.86
CA MET A 272 4.31 15.69 9.16
C MET A 272 3.49 16.83 9.79
N VAL A 273 2.24 16.59 10.21
CA VAL A 273 1.40 17.64 10.83
C VAL A 273 1.86 18.04 12.24
N ARG A 274 2.80 17.31 12.83
CA ARG A 274 3.42 17.67 14.11
C ARG A 274 4.61 18.62 13.95
N GLU A 275 5.14 18.73 12.73
CA GLU A 275 6.15 19.71 12.37
C GLU A 275 5.49 21.10 12.22
N ASP A 276 6.30 22.15 12.24
CA ASP A 276 5.81 23.53 12.03
C ASP A 276 5.49 23.77 10.55
N LEU A 277 4.32 23.27 10.11
CA LEU A 277 3.84 23.40 8.74
C LEU A 277 3.55 24.87 8.37
N GLY A 278 3.18 25.71 9.33
CA GLY A 278 2.82 27.11 9.08
C GLY A 278 3.97 27.95 8.51
N LYS A 279 5.21 27.54 8.74
CA LYS A 279 6.41 28.18 8.19
C LYS A 279 6.84 27.64 6.83
N ARG A 280 6.18 26.60 6.33
CA ARG A 280 6.56 25.93 5.07
C ARG A 280 5.61 26.30 3.95
N LYS A 281 6.11 26.31 2.71
CA LYS A 281 5.32 26.57 1.52
C LYS A 281 5.52 25.43 0.52
N PHE A 282 4.42 25.00 -0.08
CA PHE A 282 4.41 23.96 -1.10
C PHE A 282 3.75 24.51 -2.39
N PRO A 283 4.44 25.40 -3.11
CA PRO A 283 3.80 26.25 -4.11
C PRO A 283 3.26 25.49 -5.33
N ARG A 284 3.71 24.26 -5.56
CA ARG A 284 3.26 23.42 -6.66
C ARG A 284 2.31 22.32 -6.24
N LEU A 285 2.25 21.99 -4.95
CA LEU A 285 1.39 20.93 -4.47
C LEU A 285 -0.08 21.31 -4.67
N ARG A 286 -0.81 20.49 -5.42
CA ARG A 286 -2.23 20.69 -5.75
C ARG A 286 -3.13 19.55 -5.27
N HIS A 287 -2.53 18.41 -4.90
CA HIS A 287 -3.25 17.20 -4.52
C HIS A 287 -2.46 16.39 -3.49
N CYS A 288 -3.18 15.85 -2.49
CA CYS A 288 -2.60 15.00 -1.47
C CYS A 288 -3.54 13.81 -1.23
N VAL A 289 -3.02 12.59 -1.34
CA VAL A 289 -3.79 11.37 -1.14
C VAL A 289 -3.18 10.49 -0.05
N THR A 290 -4.01 9.67 0.54
CA THR A 290 -3.60 8.66 1.53
C THR A 290 -4.42 7.38 1.42
N ALA A 291 -3.79 6.25 1.71
CA ALA A 291 -4.45 4.94 1.77
C ALA A 291 -3.67 3.95 2.62
N GLY A 292 -4.29 2.78 2.90
CA GLY A 292 -3.68 1.63 3.55
C GLY A 292 -4.03 1.48 5.02
N GLU A 293 -4.46 2.53 5.67
CA GLU A 293 -5.10 2.59 6.99
C GLU A 293 -6.00 3.83 7.02
N PRO A 294 -7.02 3.90 7.89
CA PRO A 294 -7.87 5.07 7.97
C PRO A 294 -7.11 6.32 8.43
N LEU A 295 -7.47 7.48 7.86
CA LEU A 295 -6.90 8.76 8.26
C LEU A 295 -7.67 9.34 9.44
N ASN A 296 -6.97 9.69 10.51
CA ASN A 296 -7.59 10.37 11.66
C ASN A 296 -8.08 11.77 11.25
N PRO A 297 -9.34 12.15 11.55
CA PRO A 297 -9.89 13.48 11.24
C PRO A 297 -9.03 14.64 11.73
N SER A 298 -8.37 14.51 12.88
CA SER A 298 -7.50 15.58 13.40
C SER A 298 -6.29 15.85 12.49
N VAL A 299 -5.73 14.80 11.89
CA VAL A 299 -4.62 14.91 10.91
C VAL A 299 -5.11 15.59 9.64
N PHE A 300 -6.30 15.21 9.15
CA PHE A 300 -6.93 15.87 8.00
C PHE A 300 -7.10 17.38 8.24
N HIS A 301 -7.67 17.77 9.38
CA HIS A 301 -7.89 19.18 9.70
C HIS A 301 -6.59 19.96 9.86
N ALA A 302 -5.58 19.39 10.53
CA ALA A 302 -4.28 20.03 10.70
C ALA A 302 -3.57 20.23 9.34
N TRP A 303 -3.58 19.23 8.48
CA TRP A 303 -3.01 19.32 7.13
C TRP A 303 -3.72 20.39 6.29
N LYS A 304 -5.06 20.34 6.26
CA LYS A 304 -5.87 21.30 5.50
C LYS A 304 -5.70 22.73 5.98
N ALA A 305 -5.63 22.95 7.29
CA ALA A 305 -5.39 24.28 7.87
C ALA A 305 -4.03 24.86 7.47
N ALA A 306 -2.99 24.02 7.42
CA ALA A 306 -1.64 24.46 7.12
C ALA A 306 -1.36 24.62 5.61
N THR A 307 -1.95 23.77 4.77
CA THR A 307 -1.65 23.71 3.32
C THR A 307 -2.77 24.28 2.44
N GLY A 308 -3.97 24.44 2.97
CA GLY A 308 -5.18 24.76 2.19
C GLY A 308 -5.77 23.57 1.43
N LEU A 309 -5.09 22.41 1.43
CA LEU A 309 -5.47 21.24 0.62
C LEU A 309 -6.12 20.16 1.50
N PRO A 310 -7.25 19.56 1.08
CA PRO A 310 -7.76 18.35 1.70
C PRO A 310 -6.84 17.16 1.41
N VAL A 311 -6.92 16.13 2.26
CA VAL A 311 -6.31 14.82 1.99
C VAL A 311 -7.41 13.90 1.45
N TYR A 312 -7.21 13.33 0.27
CA TYR A 312 -8.16 12.42 -0.37
C TYR A 312 -7.85 10.99 0.04
N GLU A 313 -8.65 10.46 0.95
CA GLU A 313 -8.50 9.08 1.42
C GLU A 313 -9.00 8.10 0.35
N GLY A 314 -8.31 6.95 0.25
CA GLY A 314 -8.68 5.86 -0.63
C GLY A 314 -8.57 4.52 0.08
N TYR A 315 -9.51 3.61 -0.22
CA TYR A 315 -9.56 2.26 0.29
C TYR A 315 -9.43 1.25 -0.83
N GLY A 316 -8.64 0.24 -0.55
CA GLY A 316 -8.43 -0.97 -1.33
C GLY A 316 -7.40 -1.84 -0.63
N GLN A 317 -7.08 -2.96 -1.22
CA GLN A 317 -6.21 -3.98 -0.65
C GLN A 317 -5.08 -4.34 -1.62
N SER A 318 -4.16 -5.20 -1.21
CA SER A 318 -3.21 -5.81 -2.15
C SER A 318 -3.93 -6.62 -3.23
N GLU A 319 -5.07 -7.16 -2.88
CA GLU A 319 -5.97 -7.96 -3.71
C GLU A 319 -6.79 -7.14 -4.71
N THR A 320 -6.77 -5.81 -4.58
CA THR A 320 -7.61 -4.93 -5.40
C THR A 320 -6.87 -3.67 -5.82
N VAL A 321 -7.44 -2.93 -6.76
CA VAL A 321 -7.14 -1.51 -6.95
C VAL A 321 -7.98 -0.68 -5.97
N ILE A 322 -8.07 0.64 -6.16
CA ILE A 322 -8.93 1.49 -5.35
C ILE A 322 -10.41 1.13 -5.56
N LEU A 323 -11.09 0.70 -4.51
CA LEU A 323 -12.50 0.30 -4.53
C LEU A 323 -13.43 1.40 -4.02
N ILE A 324 -12.96 2.18 -3.06
CA ILE A 324 -13.69 3.29 -2.43
C ILE A 324 -12.70 4.44 -2.28
N GLY A 325 -13.12 5.66 -2.57
CA GLY A 325 -12.23 6.79 -2.44
C GLY A 325 -12.93 8.15 -2.47
N ASN A 326 -12.16 9.16 -2.11
CA ASN A 326 -12.50 10.54 -2.34
C ASN A 326 -11.88 10.97 -3.67
N PHE A 327 -12.67 11.45 -4.61
CA PHE A 327 -12.26 11.77 -5.98
C PHE A 327 -12.53 13.25 -6.25
N LYS A 328 -11.46 14.03 -6.44
CA LYS A 328 -11.55 15.47 -6.68
C LYS A 328 -12.33 15.79 -7.95
N SER A 329 -12.09 15.05 -9.01
CA SER A 329 -12.74 15.24 -10.32
C SER A 329 -14.25 14.98 -10.31
N LEU A 330 -14.77 14.23 -9.32
CA LEU A 330 -16.19 13.94 -9.18
C LEU A 330 -16.94 15.00 -8.35
N GLY A 331 -16.24 15.95 -7.76
CA GLY A 331 -16.83 17.16 -7.16
C GLY A 331 -17.61 16.97 -5.86
N PHE A 332 -17.66 15.75 -5.28
CA PHE A 332 -18.31 15.58 -3.98
C PHE A 332 -17.37 15.97 -2.82
N PRO A 333 -17.90 16.50 -1.70
CA PRO A 333 -17.08 16.94 -0.59
C PRO A 333 -16.31 15.78 0.06
N VAL A 334 -15.07 16.05 0.49
CA VAL A 334 -14.30 15.12 1.32
C VAL A 334 -14.81 15.22 2.76
N ILE A 335 -15.30 14.12 3.30
CA ILE A 335 -15.77 14.04 4.69
C ILE A 335 -14.68 13.36 5.52
N PRO A 336 -14.08 14.08 6.50
CA PRO A 336 -13.01 13.53 7.33
C PRO A 336 -13.46 12.28 8.11
N GLY A 337 -12.66 11.22 8.05
CA GLY A 337 -12.99 9.93 8.67
C GLY A 337 -13.80 8.97 7.78
N SER A 338 -14.34 9.45 6.65
CA SER A 338 -14.96 8.60 5.65
C SER A 338 -13.92 8.15 4.61
N MET A 339 -14.02 6.89 4.17
CA MET A 339 -13.22 6.37 3.04
C MET A 339 -13.62 7.01 1.70
N GLY A 340 -14.76 7.73 1.64
CA GLY A 340 -15.32 8.28 0.41
C GLY A 340 -16.44 7.39 -0.16
N ARG A 341 -16.61 7.42 -1.48
CA ARG A 341 -17.67 6.69 -2.22
C ARG A 341 -17.07 5.59 -3.08
N ALA A 342 -17.92 4.66 -3.52
CA ALA A 342 -17.51 3.60 -4.44
C ALA A 342 -16.84 4.17 -5.69
N THR A 343 -15.75 3.53 -6.09
CA THR A 343 -15.01 3.89 -7.31
C THR A 343 -15.89 3.64 -8.54
N PRO A 344 -16.01 4.61 -9.45
CA PRO A 344 -16.75 4.43 -10.68
C PRO A 344 -16.30 3.17 -11.46
N GLY A 345 -17.27 2.38 -11.88
CA GLY A 345 -17.04 1.12 -12.59
C GLY A 345 -16.94 -0.11 -11.69
N TYR A 346 -16.98 0.04 -10.36
CA TYR A 346 -17.07 -1.08 -9.42
C TYR A 346 -18.40 -1.08 -8.69
N GLU A 347 -19.04 -2.23 -8.65
CA GLU A 347 -20.27 -2.45 -7.87
C GLU A 347 -19.87 -2.86 -6.46
N VAL A 348 -19.68 -1.86 -5.57
CA VAL A 348 -19.29 -2.06 -4.18
C VAL A 348 -20.53 -2.04 -3.29
N TYR A 349 -20.74 -3.11 -2.54
CA TYR A 349 -21.85 -3.30 -1.62
C TYR A 349 -21.34 -3.60 -0.21
N LEU A 350 -22.24 -3.48 0.76
CA LEU A 350 -22.09 -4.06 2.08
C LEU A 350 -23.02 -5.27 2.17
N VAL A 351 -22.47 -6.42 2.61
CA VAL A 351 -23.25 -7.66 2.71
C VAL A 351 -23.25 -8.22 4.12
N ASP A 352 -24.32 -8.91 4.49
CA ASP A 352 -24.44 -9.66 5.73
C ASP A 352 -23.65 -11.00 5.68
N ASP A 353 -23.71 -11.78 6.75
CA ASP A 353 -23.04 -13.09 6.82
C ASP A 353 -23.68 -14.14 5.88
N HIS A 354 -24.89 -13.86 5.34
CA HIS A 354 -25.61 -14.68 4.35
C HIS A 354 -25.38 -14.19 2.91
N LEU A 355 -24.53 -13.17 2.72
CA LEU A 355 -24.19 -12.55 1.44
C LEU A 355 -25.33 -11.73 0.81
N ASN A 356 -26.33 -11.30 1.59
CA ASN A 356 -27.36 -10.39 1.14
C ASN A 356 -26.89 -8.94 1.34
N PRO A 357 -27.10 -8.04 0.37
CA PRO A 357 -26.85 -6.62 0.56
C PRO A 357 -27.64 -6.06 1.75
N VAL A 358 -26.96 -5.27 2.60
CA VAL A 358 -27.60 -4.59 3.73
C VAL A 358 -28.02 -3.16 3.34
N PRO A 359 -29.08 -2.61 3.98
CA PRO A 359 -29.51 -1.22 3.79
C PRO A 359 -28.43 -0.21 4.21
N ASP A 360 -28.57 1.03 3.74
CA ASP A 360 -27.74 2.14 4.21
C ASP A 360 -27.96 2.38 5.72
N GLY A 361 -26.88 2.70 6.42
CA GLY A 361 -26.84 2.83 7.87
C GLY A 361 -26.52 1.52 8.60
N GLU A 362 -26.69 0.37 7.99
CA GLU A 362 -26.35 -0.93 8.59
C GLU A 362 -24.90 -1.35 8.32
N GLU A 363 -24.37 -2.15 9.25
CA GLU A 363 -23.02 -2.71 9.15
C GLU A 363 -23.00 -3.94 8.24
N GLY A 364 -22.09 -3.98 7.26
CA GLY A 364 -21.85 -5.14 6.42
C GLY A 364 -20.37 -5.34 6.11
N GLU A 365 -20.05 -6.48 5.52
CA GLU A 365 -18.74 -6.75 4.93
C GLU A 365 -18.67 -6.08 3.55
N ILE A 366 -17.57 -5.35 3.29
CA ILE A 366 -17.36 -4.75 1.97
C ILE A 366 -17.19 -5.86 0.95
N ALA A 367 -18.04 -5.86 -0.07
CA ALA A 367 -18.06 -6.84 -1.13
C ALA A 367 -18.09 -6.16 -2.51
N VAL A 368 -17.43 -6.78 -3.49
CA VAL A 368 -17.49 -6.34 -4.89
C VAL A 368 -18.25 -7.38 -5.68
N ARG A 369 -19.29 -6.94 -6.43
CA ARG A 369 -20.02 -7.83 -7.32
C ARG A 369 -19.16 -8.17 -8.53
N LEU A 370 -19.00 -9.46 -8.81
CA LEU A 370 -18.10 -9.93 -9.86
C LEU A 370 -18.74 -9.90 -11.27
N GLY A 371 -20.07 -9.93 -11.38
CA GLY A 371 -20.76 -9.96 -12.66
C GLY A 371 -20.45 -11.22 -13.48
N LYS A 372 -20.69 -11.15 -14.81
CA LYS A 372 -20.33 -12.25 -15.72
C LYS A 372 -18.83 -12.40 -15.93
N ASN A 373 -18.10 -11.29 -15.90
CA ASN A 373 -16.65 -11.23 -15.97
C ASN A 373 -16.13 -10.57 -14.69
N GLN A 374 -15.06 -11.11 -14.12
CA GLN A 374 -14.43 -10.49 -12.96
C GLN A 374 -14.01 -9.05 -13.30
N PRO A 375 -14.35 -8.04 -12.46
CA PRO A 375 -13.94 -6.67 -12.70
C PRO A 375 -12.40 -6.57 -12.77
N VAL A 376 -11.91 -5.78 -13.72
CA VAL A 376 -10.49 -5.45 -13.81
C VAL A 376 -10.02 -4.85 -12.48
N GLY A 377 -8.85 -5.24 -11.99
CA GLY A 377 -8.31 -4.72 -10.73
C GLY A 377 -8.58 -5.59 -9.51
N ILE A 378 -9.36 -6.66 -9.64
CA ILE A 378 -9.45 -7.71 -8.62
C ILE A 378 -8.38 -8.77 -8.89
N PHE A 379 -7.71 -9.26 -7.85
CA PHE A 379 -6.65 -10.26 -7.97
C PHE A 379 -7.17 -11.59 -8.55
N LYS A 380 -6.27 -12.39 -9.11
CA LYS A 380 -6.62 -13.68 -9.67
C LYS A 380 -6.82 -14.73 -8.57
N GLU A 381 -5.83 -14.85 -7.73
CA GLU A 381 -5.78 -15.86 -6.66
C GLU A 381 -4.70 -15.55 -5.63
N TYR A 382 -4.76 -16.18 -4.48
CA TYR A 382 -3.57 -16.35 -3.65
C TYR A 382 -2.71 -17.44 -4.28
N TRP A 383 -1.50 -17.08 -4.67
CA TRP A 383 -0.58 -17.92 -5.41
C TRP A 383 -0.44 -19.31 -4.80
N LYS A 384 -0.83 -20.34 -5.55
CA LYS A 384 -0.80 -21.75 -5.14
C LYS A 384 -1.59 -22.07 -3.85
N CYS A 385 -2.58 -21.26 -3.49
CA CYS A 385 -3.41 -21.49 -2.31
C CYS A 385 -4.90 -21.34 -2.64
N GLN A 386 -5.46 -22.38 -3.26
CA GLN A 386 -6.85 -22.40 -3.71
C GLN A 386 -7.86 -22.25 -2.57
N GLU A 387 -7.60 -22.87 -1.41
CA GLU A 387 -8.48 -22.79 -0.25
C GLU A 387 -8.71 -21.35 0.20
N GLN A 388 -7.63 -20.58 0.38
CA GLN A 388 -7.72 -19.17 0.76
C GLN A 388 -8.38 -18.33 -0.32
N THR A 389 -8.13 -18.63 -1.60
CA THR A 389 -8.75 -17.95 -2.73
C THR A 389 -10.27 -18.13 -2.69
N THR A 390 -10.74 -19.37 -2.57
CA THR A 390 -12.17 -19.71 -2.52
C THR A 390 -12.88 -19.04 -1.34
N HIS A 391 -12.19 -18.81 -0.22
CA HIS A 391 -12.77 -18.13 0.94
C HIS A 391 -13.21 -16.68 0.64
N HIS A 392 -12.50 -15.99 -0.26
CA HIS A 392 -12.80 -14.60 -0.65
C HIS A 392 -13.74 -14.51 -1.87
N PHE A 393 -13.81 -15.53 -2.71
CA PHE A 393 -14.73 -15.59 -3.85
C PHE A 393 -15.92 -16.48 -3.53
N ARG A 394 -17.09 -15.87 -3.24
CA ARG A 394 -18.29 -16.59 -2.79
C ARG A 394 -19.52 -16.18 -3.61
N GLY A 395 -20.01 -17.08 -4.44
CA GLY A 395 -21.11 -16.79 -5.35
C GLY A 395 -20.74 -15.68 -6.34
N GLU A 396 -21.52 -14.62 -6.36
CA GLU A 396 -21.27 -13.44 -7.20
C GLU A 396 -20.38 -12.38 -6.53
N TRP A 397 -19.76 -12.67 -5.37
CA TRP A 397 -19.05 -11.69 -4.55
C TRP A 397 -17.56 -11.98 -4.41
N TYR A 398 -16.77 -10.93 -4.52
CA TYR A 398 -15.46 -10.87 -3.88
C TYR A 398 -15.62 -10.21 -2.51
N LEU A 399 -15.20 -10.88 -1.45
CA LEU A 399 -15.31 -10.45 -0.06
C LEU A 399 -13.96 -9.93 0.43
N THR A 400 -13.93 -8.70 0.93
CA THR A 400 -12.68 -8.06 1.36
C THR A 400 -12.21 -8.51 2.75
N GLY A 401 -13.12 -9.03 3.59
CA GLY A 401 -12.85 -9.28 5.02
C GLY A 401 -12.85 -8.01 5.88
N ASP A 402 -13.17 -6.86 5.30
CA ASP A 402 -13.28 -5.57 5.99
C ASP A 402 -14.75 -5.18 6.15
N ARG A 403 -15.11 -4.59 7.29
CA ARG A 403 -16.48 -4.17 7.61
C ARG A 403 -16.60 -2.66 7.61
N ALA A 404 -17.75 -2.19 7.14
CA ALA A 404 -18.07 -0.76 7.05
C ALA A 404 -19.57 -0.54 7.25
N THR A 405 -19.96 0.73 7.41
CA THR A 405 -21.32 1.22 7.16
C THR A 405 -21.31 2.13 5.94
N ARG A 406 -22.44 2.30 5.29
CA ARG A 406 -22.64 3.28 4.20
C ARG A 406 -23.79 4.19 4.59
N ASP A 407 -23.60 5.50 4.49
CA ASP A 407 -24.67 6.47 4.75
C ASP A 407 -25.55 6.70 3.51
N GLU A 408 -26.68 7.39 3.69
CA GLU A 408 -27.64 7.73 2.62
C GLU A 408 -27.02 8.57 1.49
N ALA A 409 -25.93 9.31 1.77
CA ALA A 409 -25.18 10.05 0.79
C ALA A 409 -24.16 9.19 0.01
N GLY A 410 -24.04 7.90 0.35
CA GLY A 410 -23.17 6.92 -0.31
C GLY A 410 -21.73 6.90 0.18
N TYR A 411 -21.42 7.57 1.31
CA TYR A 411 -20.09 7.51 1.90
C TYR A 411 -19.94 6.26 2.76
N PHE A 412 -18.77 5.63 2.65
CA PHE A 412 -18.39 4.45 3.42
C PHE A 412 -17.56 4.84 4.64
N TRP A 413 -17.87 4.21 5.77
CA TRP A 413 -17.22 4.43 7.05
C TRP A 413 -16.62 3.13 7.56
N PHE A 414 -15.29 3.08 7.66
CA PHE A 414 -14.56 1.88 8.06
C PHE A 414 -14.82 1.54 9.53
N ILE A 415 -15.17 0.29 9.81
CA ILE A 415 -15.36 -0.20 11.19
C ILE A 415 -14.13 -0.98 11.63
N GLY A 416 -13.66 -1.92 10.81
CA GLY A 416 -12.52 -2.77 11.14
C GLY A 416 -12.48 -4.02 10.28
N ARG A 417 -11.42 -4.81 10.46
CA ARG A 417 -11.37 -6.14 9.90
C ARG A 417 -12.38 -7.04 10.61
N LYS A 418 -12.98 -7.97 9.88
CA LYS A 418 -13.97 -8.93 10.42
C LYS A 418 -13.45 -9.63 11.69
N ASP A 419 -12.15 -9.96 11.70
CA ASP A 419 -11.46 -10.62 12.82
C ASP A 419 -11.04 -9.67 13.96
N ASP A 420 -11.02 -8.37 13.74
CA ASP A 420 -10.60 -7.36 14.71
C ASP A 420 -11.79 -6.66 15.39
N VAL A 421 -13.01 -6.78 14.83
CA VAL A 421 -14.23 -6.19 15.42
C VAL A 421 -14.49 -6.81 16.80
N ILE A 422 -14.59 -5.95 17.81
CA ILE A 422 -14.80 -6.35 19.22
C ILE A 422 -16.28 -6.60 19.47
N LYS A 423 -16.60 -7.80 19.94
CA LYS A 423 -17.99 -8.19 20.26
C LYS A 423 -18.18 -8.09 21.78
N SER A 424 -18.71 -6.96 22.26
CA SER A 424 -18.89 -6.66 23.68
C SER A 424 -20.36 -6.47 24.04
N SER A 425 -20.92 -7.33 24.87
CA SER A 425 -22.33 -7.25 25.33
C SER A 425 -23.34 -7.10 24.17
N GLY A 426 -23.12 -7.81 23.06
CA GLY A 426 -23.97 -7.73 21.87
C GLY A 426 -23.64 -6.58 20.90
N TYR A 427 -22.82 -5.63 21.31
CA TYR A 427 -22.36 -4.55 20.44
C TYR A 427 -21.13 -4.98 19.63
N ARG A 428 -21.05 -4.48 18.39
CA ARG A 428 -19.87 -4.58 17.54
C ARG A 428 -19.13 -3.25 17.59
N ILE A 429 -17.87 -3.27 18.00
CA ILE A 429 -17.06 -2.07 18.22
C ILE A 429 -15.83 -2.16 17.31
N GLY A 430 -15.69 -1.17 16.43
CA GLY A 430 -14.50 -1.04 15.58
C GLY A 430 -13.30 -0.55 16.41
N PRO A 431 -12.16 -1.24 16.38
CA PRO A 431 -10.97 -0.75 17.07
C PRO A 431 -10.58 0.66 16.68
N PHE A 432 -10.69 0.98 15.38
CA PHE A 432 -10.26 2.27 14.84
C PHE A 432 -11.00 3.47 15.43
N GLU A 433 -12.30 3.39 15.66
CA GLU A 433 -13.05 4.51 16.24
C GLU A 433 -12.61 4.84 17.67
N VAL A 434 -12.27 3.81 18.45
CA VAL A 434 -11.74 3.96 19.82
C VAL A 434 -10.30 4.51 19.77
N GLU A 435 -9.48 3.98 18.87
CA GLU A 435 -8.12 4.47 18.62
C GLU A 435 -8.12 5.95 18.19
N SER A 436 -9.05 6.33 17.30
CA SER A 436 -9.20 7.71 16.84
C SER A 436 -9.59 8.65 17.98
N ALA A 437 -10.48 8.24 18.86
CA ALA A 437 -10.83 9.03 20.04
C ALA A 437 -9.64 9.20 20.99
N LEU A 438 -8.90 8.12 21.29
CA LEU A 438 -7.76 8.18 22.18
C LEU A 438 -6.58 8.98 21.61
N ILE A 439 -6.29 8.86 20.31
CA ILE A 439 -5.18 9.59 19.66
C ILE A 439 -5.40 11.11 19.64
N ALA A 440 -6.66 11.55 19.74
CA ALA A 440 -7.01 12.97 19.82
C ALA A 440 -6.62 13.61 21.18
N HIS A 441 -6.36 12.80 22.22
CA HIS A 441 -5.91 13.28 23.52
C HIS A 441 -4.45 13.72 23.49
N ALA A 442 -4.12 14.86 24.12
CA ALA A 442 -2.79 15.45 24.09
C ALA A 442 -1.67 14.55 24.63
N ALA A 443 -1.98 13.68 25.59
CA ALA A 443 -1.01 12.75 26.19
C ALA A 443 -0.67 11.53 25.32
N VAL A 444 -1.46 11.22 24.27
CA VAL A 444 -1.31 9.99 23.50
C VAL A 444 -0.40 10.20 22.29
N LEU A 445 0.67 9.41 22.22
CA LEU A 445 1.57 9.34 21.07
C LEU A 445 1.05 8.36 20.03
N ASP A 446 0.72 7.13 20.47
CA ASP A 446 0.22 6.05 19.63
C ASP A 446 -0.72 5.14 20.44
N VAL A 447 -1.60 4.40 19.77
CA VAL A 447 -2.59 3.55 20.44
C VAL A 447 -2.99 2.38 19.56
N ALA A 448 -3.23 1.23 20.20
CA ALA A 448 -3.84 0.07 19.58
C ALA A 448 -4.95 -0.48 20.47
N VAL A 449 -6.05 -0.89 19.85
CA VAL A 449 -7.22 -1.41 20.55
C VAL A 449 -7.51 -2.84 20.10
N ILE A 450 -7.80 -3.72 21.07
CA ILE A 450 -8.21 -5.12 20.84
C ILE A 450 -9.40 -5.48 21.71
N GLY A 451 -10.08 -6.56 21.33
CA GLY A 451 -11.01 -7.27 22.21
C GLY A 451 -10.24 -8.20 23.17
N LYS A 452 -10.41 -7.98 24.48
CA LYS A 452 -9.94 -8.91 25.51
C LYS A 452 -11.10 -9.79 25.94
N PRO A 453 -10.96 -11.13 25.99
CA PRO A 453 -12.01 -12.03 26.48
C PRO A 453 -12.47 -11.67 27.91
N ASP A 454 -13.79 -11.65 28.09
CA ASP A 454 -14.46 -11.31 29.37
C ASP A 454 -15.65 -12.27 29.60
N GLU A 455 -15.80 -12.80 30.80
CA GLU A 455 -16.80 -13.83 31.14
C GLU A 455 -18.24 -13.32 31.04
N VAL A 456 -18.47 -12.05 31.33
CA VAL A 456 -19.81 -11.45 31.34
C VAL A 456 -20.19 -10.84 30.00
N ARG A 457 -19.22 -10.22 29.31
CA ARG A 457 -19.46 -9.41 28.12
C ARG A 457 -19.04 -10.09 26.81
N GLY A 458 -18.48 -11.29 26.89
CA GLY A 458 -17.82 -11.97 25.78
C GLY A 458 -16.44 -11.35 25.53
N GLN A 459 -16.38 -10.05 25.27
CA GLN A 459 -15.15 -9.28 25.19
C GLN A 459 -15.32 -7.90 25.83
N ILE A 460 -14.21 -7.32 26.30
CA ILE A 460 -14.11 -5.90 26.66
C ILE A 460 -13.13 -5.20 25.73
N VAL A 461 -13.33 -3.90 25.57
CA VAL A 461 -12.40 -3.04 24.83
C VAL A 461 -11.16 -2.82 25.70
N LYS A 462 -9.99 -3.23 25.21
CA LYS A 462 -8.69 -2.98 25.83
C LYS A 462 -7.82 -2.15 24.89
N ALA A 463 -7.25 -1.06 25.42
CA ALA A 463 -6.33 -0.18 24.71
C ALA A 463 -4.90 -0.35 25.23
N PHE A 464 -3.94 -0.45 24.29
CA PHE A 464 -2.51 -0.32 24.55
C PHE A 464 -2.09 1.09 24.12
N VAL A 465 -1.56 1.89 25.03
CA VAL A 465 -1.31 3.31 24.84
C VAL A 465 0.17 3.62 25.03
N VAL A 466 0.76 4.25 24.03
CA VAL A 466 2.09 4.88 24.11
C VAL A 466 1.87 6.34 24.47
N LEU A 467 2.41 6.77 25.60
CA LEU A 467 2.33 8.15 26.05
C LEU A 467 3.40 9.03 25.38
N ARG A 468 3.10 10.30 25.24
CA ARG A 468 4.09 11.32 24.84
C ARG A 468 5.05 11.60 25.98
N HIS A 469 6.25 12.04 25.61
CA HIS A 469 7.22 12.55 26.59
C HIS A 469 6.59 13.63 27.48
N GLY A 470 6.85 13.54 28.79
CA GLY A 470 6.29 14.45 29.79
C GLY A 470 4.92 14.04 30.36
N HIS A 471 4.38 12.88 29.95
CA HIS A 471 3.17 12.29 30.54
C HIS A 471 3.52 10.96 31.21
N GLU A 472 2.95 10.74 32.41
CA GLU A 472 3.24 9.56 33.24
C GLU A 472 2.08 8.54 33.19
N PRO A 473 2.39 7.23 33.27
CA PRO A 473 1.41 6.15 33.22
C PRO A 473 0.67 5.95 34.56
N THR A 474 -0.01 7.00 35.01
CA THR A 474 -0.72 7.02 36.28
C THR A 474 -2.20 6.58 36.13
N ASP A 475 -2.85 6.26 37.26
CA ASP A 475 -4.29 5.99 37.27
C ASP A 475 -5.13 7.22 36.92
N GLU A 476 -4.63 8.42 37.21
CA GLU A 476 -5.26 9.67 36.79
C GLU A 476 -5.23 9.81 35.28
N THR A 477 -4.07 9.61 34.64
CA THR A 477 -3.94 9.59 33.16
C THR A 477 -4.88 8.56 32.56
N ARG A 478 -4.96 7.35 33.13
CA ARG A 478 -5.85 6.27 32.65
C ARG A 478 -7.32 6.71 32.71
N ARG A 479 -7.78 7.26 33.82
CA ARG A 479 -9.16 7.76 33.97
C ARG A 479 -9.44 8.91 33.00
N GLY A 480 -8.52 9.86 32.88
CA GLY A 480 -8.64 10.98 31.94
C GLY A 480 -8.82 10.50 30.49
N LEU A 481 -8.06 9.50 30.04
CA LEU A 481 -8.19 8.89 28.72
C LEU A 481 -9.53 8.16 28.54
N GLN A 482 -9.99 7.45 29.55
CA GLN A 482 -11.30 6.77 29.52
C GLN A 482 -12.44 7.80 29.42
N ASP A 483 -12.38 8.85 30.22
CA ASP A 483 -13.42 9.89 30.22
C ASP A 483 -13.39 10.71 28.93
N HIS A 484 -12.21 11.05 28.42
CA HIS A 484 -12.06 11.65 27.10
C HIS A 484 -12.70 10.80 25.99
N CYS A 485 -12.46 9.51 26.01
CA CYS A 485 -13.03 8.58 25.04
C CYS A 485 -14.58 8.54 25.15
N LYS A 486 -15.14 8.50 26.37
CA LYS A 486 -16.60 8.51 26.60
C LYS A 486 -17.29 9.77 26.06
N HIS A 487 -16.58 10.88 25.98
CA HIS A 487 -17.12 12.12 25.41
C HIS A 487 -17.15 12.13 23.88
N LEU A 488 -16.28 11.36 23.24
CA LEU A 488 -16.12 11.36 21.77
C LEU A 488 -16.84 10.21 21.08
N VAL A 489 -16.99 9.09 21.75
CA VAL A 489 -17.67 7.90 21.19
C VAL A 489 -18.79 7.44 22.11
N ALA A 490 -19.67 6.56 21.61
CA ALA A 490 -20.77 6.03 22.41
C ALA A 490 -20.26 5.37 23.71
N PRO A 491 -20.95 5.53 24.86
CA PRO A 491 -20.46 5.10 26.17
C PRO A 491 -20.10 3.62 26.30
N TYR A 492 -20.65 2.74 25.45
CA TYR A 492 -20.30 1.31 25.46
C TYR A 492 -18.97 1.01 24.74
N LYS A 493 -18.39 1.99 23.99
CA LYS A 493 -17.18 1.81 23.18
C LYS A 493 -15.88 2.15 23.91
N TYR A 494 -15.92 2.90 25.02
CA TYR A 494 -14.71 3.32 25.71
C TYR A 494 -13.88 2.11 26.21
N PRO A 495 -12.54 2.21 26.24
CA PRO A 495 -11.68 1.13 26.72
C PRO A 495 -11.87 0.94 28.22
N ARG A 496 -12.30 -0.27 28.62
CA ARG A 496 -12.44 -0.65 30.02
C ARG A 496 -11.11 -0.92 30.68
N GLU A 497 -10.13 -1.30 29.89
CA GLU A 497 -8.76 -1.52 30.31
C GLU A 497 -7.80 -0.72 29.43
N ILE A 498 -6.85 -0.03 30.04
CA ILE A 498 -5.77 0.67 29.36
C ILE A 498 -4.45 0.15 29.95
N GLU A 499 -3.59 -0.32 29.08
CA GLU A 499 -2.22 -0.71 29.38
C GLU A 499 -1.26 0.27 28.72
N PHE A 500 -0.38 0.88 29.52
CA PHE A 500 0.66 1.76 29.00
C PHE A 500 1.86 0.92 28.58
N VAL A 501 2.33 1.15 27.36
CA VAL A 501 3.45 0.43 26.74
C VAL A 501 4.48 1.41 26.19
N ALA A 502 5.75 0.98 26.14
CA ALA A 502 6.80 1.81 25.58
C ALA A 502 6.65 1.94 24.04
N GLU A 503 6.22 0.85 23.38
CA GLU A 503 6.01 0.81 21.94
C GLU A 503 4.94 -0.22 21.57
N LEU A 504 4.32 -0.04 20.40
CA LEU A 504 3.38 -1.00 19.82
C LEU A 504 4.10 -1.92 18.83
N PRO A 505 3.75 -3.23 18.78
CA PRO A 505 4.26 -4.13 17.76
C PRO A 505 3.72 -3.69 16.38
N LYS A 506 4.64 -3.47 15.44
CA LYS A 506 4.32 -3.02 14.09
C LYS A 506 4.86 -3.96 13.03
N THR A 507 4.19 -3.99 11.89
CA THR A 507 4.73 -4.57 10.67
C THR A 507 5.82 -3.67 10.10
N VAL A 508 6.62 -4.19 9.17
CA VAL A 508 7.61 -3.38 8.43
C VAL A 508 6.95 -2.18 7.72
N SER A 509 5.67 -2.30 7.33
CA SER A 509 4.89 -1.20 6.75
C SER A 509 4.33 -0.20 7.78
N GLY A 510 4.62 -0.36 9.07
CA GLY A 510 4.16 0.53 10.15
C GLY A 510 2.78 0.21 10.71
N LYS A 511 2.07 -0.81 10.19
CA LYS A 511 0.74 -1.21 10.67
C LYS A 511 0.85 -1.95 12.01
N THR A 512 -0.07 -1.68 12.95
CA THR A 512 -0.12 -2.35 14.25
C THR A 512 -0.44 -3.83 14.10
N ARG A 513 0.36 -4.68 14.73
CA ARG A 513 0.18 -6.15 14.77
C ARG A 513 -0.75 -6.55 15.92
N ARG A 514 -2.07 -6.32 15.76
CA ARG A 514 -3.08 -6.65 16.80
C ARG A 514 -3.07 -8.12 17.19
N PHE A 515 -2.74 -9.02 16.27
CA PHE A 515 -2.59 -10.45 16.57
C PHE A 515 -1.54 -10.68 17.66
N GLU A 516 -0.41 -10.00 17.60
CA GLU A 516 0.65 -10.13 18.59
C GLU A 516 0.20 -9.61 19.97
N LEU A 517 -0.55 -8.50 19.99
CA LEU A 517 -1.15 -7.99 21.24
C LEU A 517 -2.16 -8.97 21.82
N ARG A 518 -3.00 -9.60 20.99
CA ARG A 518 -3.93 -10.65 21.44
C ARG A 518 -3.20 -11.87 21.97
N ARG A 519 -2.13 -12.30 21.30
CA ARG A 519 -1.31 -13.43 21.77
C ARG A 519 -0.68 -13.14 23.12
N ARG A 520 -0.02 -11.99 23.31
CA ARG A 520 0.56 -11.56 24.59
C ARG A 520 -0.50 -11.54 25.70
N GLN A 521 -1.71 -11.07 25.37
CA GLN A 521 -2.83 -11.05 26.30
C GLN A 521 -3.31 -12.46 26.69
N ALA A 522 -3.31 -13.41 25.77
CA ALA A 522 -3.68 -14.80 26.04
C ALA A 522 -2.61 -15.50 26.91
N GLU A 523 -1.33 -15.31 26.59
CA GLU A 523 -0.19 -15.85 27.38
C GLU A 523 -0.19 -15.33 28.82
N ALA A 524 -0.43 -14.03 29.02
CA ALA A 524 -0.54 -13.44 30.37
C ALA A 524 -1.69 -14.03 31.19
N ARG A 525 -2.77 -14.49 30.56
CA ARG A 525 -3.91 -15.15 31.23
C ARG A 525 -3.60 -16.59 31.69
N HIS A 526 -2.69 -17.28 31.00
CA HIS A 526 -2.26 -18.63 31.35
C HIS A 526 -1.19 -18.63 32.45
N ALA A 527 -0.54 -17.47 32.67
CA ALA A 527 0.51 -17.31 33.68
C ALA A 527 -0.02 -16.76 35.04
N SER A 528 -1.27 -16.30 35.10
CA SER A 528 -1.98 -15.80 36.27
C SER A 528 -3.01 -16.85 36.78
#